data_85384cd0beb897d93193b9e5c69bf25c
#
_entry.id   85384cd0beb897d93193b9e5c69bf25c
#
_cell.length_a   1.000
_cell.length_b   1.000
_cell.length_c   1.000
_cell.angle_alpha   90.00
_cell.angle_beta   90.00
_cell.angle_gamma   90.00
#
_symmetry.space_group_name_H-M   'P 1'
#
loop_
_entity.id
_entity.type
_entity.pdbx_description
1 polymer ?
#
loop_
_entity_poly.entity_id
_entity_poly.type
_entity_poly.pdbx_seq_one_letter_code
_entity_poly.pdbx_strand_id
1 'polypeptide(L)'
;MNKGLTGLAMLALAVGVSPSLFAAPAAQRASGDAFARPHQLVDIGGRRMNLYCSGPGATTVVFDAPSGDAGWNWFKVQPVVASHTRACVFDRAGLGFSDPARRPNTSENVAEDLHKLLGAAGVKPPYLMVGNSLGGANVQVFAYRYPAEVKGLVLVEPQHEDETSRLDAASQGNLNKVYAMVAEQNNYCLAAARKGLKPGSEEQRNCIGNPAENYGPTLGAAVRSATSRPAYWRTAIDEWDAIKVSDEQLRKLRRPFGDLPVLVLTRGVSPYAVPGKPQSALNKAMEDENLAIHKEIAALSTRGKQRVVPGAGHVIHADKPQAVVDAVLEVLNEAK
;
A
#
# COMPACT_ATOMS: atom_id res chain seq x y z
N MET A 1 -23.04 18.20 -40.20
CA MET A 1 -23.85 18.36 -38.98
C MET A 1 -23.08 17.71 -37.85
N ASN A 2 -22.29 18.56 -37.13
CA ASN A 2 -21.45 18.18 -35.99
C ASN A 2 -22.35 17.99 -34.78
N LYS A 3 -22.34 16.79 -34.18
CA LYS A 3 -22.78 16.61 -32.78
C LYS A 3 -21.55 16.34 -31.94
N GLY A 4 -21.23 17.33 -31.11
CA GLY A 4 -20.13 17.29 -30.22
C GLY A 4 -20.24 16.16 -29.19
N LEU A 5 -19.16 15.43 -29.03
CA LEU A 5 -18.90 14.62 -27.85
C LEU A 5 -18.58 15.57 -26.68
N THR A 6 -19.54 15.77 -25.83
CA THR A 6 -19.35 16.43 -24.53
C THR A 6 -18.60 15.48 -23.61
N GLY A 7 -17.53 16.00 -23.04
CA GLY A 7 -16.52 15.32 -22.26
C GLY A 7 -17.05 14.40 -21.17
N LEU A 8 -16.57 13.16 -21.18
CA LEU A 8 -16.47 12.33 -20.00
C LEU A 8 -15.36 12.95 -19.14
N ALA A 9 -15.76 13.58 -18.05
CA ALA A 9 -14.84 14.02 -17.02
C ALA A 9 -14.08 12.79 -16.51
N MET A 10 -12.79 12.77 -16.75
CA MET A 10 -11.86 11.84 -16.08
C MET A 10 -12.06 11.97 -14.58
N LEU A 11 -12.51 10.90 -13.94
CA LEU A 11 -12.46 10.76 -12.51
C LEU A 11 -10.98 10.51 -12.14
N ALA A 12 -10.18 11.58 -12.17
CA ALA A 12 -9.02 11.61 -11.31
C ALA A 12 -9.57 11.40 -9.90
N LEU A 13 -9.09 10.40 -9.18
CA LEU A 13 -9.32 10.25 -7.74
C LEU A 13 -8.73 11.46 -7.01
N ALA A 14 -9.32 12.63 -7.24
CA ALA A 14 -9.15 13.80 -6.42
C ALA A 14 -10.10 13.59 -5.24
N VAL A 15 -9.59 13.05 -4.15
CA VAL A 15 -10.21 13.17 -2.85
C VAL A 15 -10.32 14.67 -2.59
N GLY A 16 -11.52 15.22 -2.82
CA GLY A 16 -11.86 16.58 -2.47
C GLY A 16 -11.86 16.71 -0.95
N VAL A 17 -10.69 16.95 -0.40
CA VAL A 17 -10.53 17.41 0.99
C VAL A 17 -10.68 18.92 0.91
N SER A 18 -11.77 19.46 1.46
CA SER A 18 -11.89 20.89 1.76
C SER A 18 -10.63 21.33 2.53
N PRO A 19 -10.00 22.45 2.17
CA PRO A 19 -8.82 22.91 2.88
C PRO A 19 -9.21 23.43 4.25
N SER A 20 -9.22 22.54 5.24
CA SER A 20 -9.14 22.98 6.62
C SER A 20 -7.70 23.46 6.83
N LEU A 21 -7.52 24.77 6.92
CA LEU A 21 -6.27 25.47 7.25
C LEU A 21 -5.80 25.16 8.69
N PHE A 22 -5.60 23.90 9.02
CA PHE A 22 -4.89 23.52 10.22
C PHE A 22 -3.50 23.04 9.81
N ALA A 23 -2.52 23.90 10.06
CA ALA A 23 -1.12 23.49 9.96
C ALA A 23 -0.92 22.23 10.82
N ALA A 24 -0.44 21.14 10.23
CA ALA A 24 -0.13 19.92 10.96
C ALA A 24 0.78 20.23 12.17
N PRO A 25 0.59 19.58 13.33
CA PRO A 25 1.44 19.77 14.49
C PRO A 25 2.93 19.60 14.13
N ALA A 26 3.81 20.38 14.77
CA ALA A 26 5.25 20.38 14.49
C ALA A 26 5.88 18.97 14.57
N ALA A 27 5.41 18.11 15.48
CA ALA A 27 5.83 16.72 15.60
C ALA A 27 5.50 15.87 14.36
N GLN A 28 4.37 16.12 13.68
CA GLN A 28 3.96 15.41 12.48
C GLN A 28 4.74 15.87 11.22
N ARG A 29 5.19 17.14 11.20
CA ARG A 29 6.09 17.64 10.14
C ARG A 29 7.49 17.06 10.27
N ALA A 30 8.05 17.02 11.50
CA ALA A 30 9.36 16.42 11.76
C ALA A 30 9.41 14.92 11.45
N SER A 31 8.29 14.19 11.63
CA SER A 31 8.20 12.76 11.28
C SER A 31 8.20 12.53 9.76
N GLY A 32 7.51 13.39 8.97
CA GLY A 32 7.48 13.29 7.51
C GLY A 32 8.84 13.54 6.87
N ASP A 33 9.61 14.49 7.40
CA ASP A 33 10.92 14.85 6.87
C ASP A 33 11.95 13.70 6.96
N ALA A 34 11.82 12.81 7.94
CA ALA A 34 12.65 11.62 8.04
C ALA A 34 12.48 10.70 6.82
N PHE A 35 11.29 10.65 6.22
CA PHE A 35 11.00 9.81 5.04
C PHE A 35 11.40 10.46 3.70
N ALA A 36 11.88 11.69 3.71
CA ALA A 36 12.23 12.43 2.49
C ALA A 36 13.61 12.07 1.91
N ARG A 37 14.32 11.14 2.50
CA ARG A 37 15.68 10.71 2.10
C ARG A 37 15.86 9.21 2.29
N PRO A 38 16.82 8.60 1.56
CA PRO A 38 17.20 7.22 1.86
C PRO A 38 17.83 7.12 3.25
N HIS A 39 17.60 5.99 3.91
CA HIS A 39 18.22 5.67 5.20
C HIS A 39 19.31 4.62 5.02
N GLN A 40 18.99 3.36 5.23
CA GLN A 40 19.92 2.26 5.05
C GLN A 40 19.72 1.62 3.67
N LEU A 41 20.62 1.88 2.75
CA LEU A 41 20.65 1.19 1.45
C LEU A 41 21.40 -0.13 1.61
N VAL A 42 20.65 -1.21 1.79
CA VAL A 42 21.18 -2.55 2.08
C VAL A 42 21.33 -3.34 0.80
N ASP A 43 22.51 -3.89 0.55
CA ASP A 43 22.75 -4.80 -0.59
C ASP A 43 22.12 -6.18 -0.32
N ILE A 44 21.25 -6.61 -1.22
CA ILE A 44 20.57 -7.92 -1.17
C ILE A 44 21.03 -8.89 -2.27
N GLY A 45 22.25 -8.71 -2.74
CA GLY A 45 22.85 -9.48 -3.81
C GLY A 45 22.94 -8.69 -5.12
N GLY A 46 23.72 -7.60 -5.09
CA GLY A 46 24.05 -6.77 -6.25
C GLY A 46 22.99 -5.72 -6.61
N ARG A 47 22.03 -5.45 -5.74
CA ARG A 47 21.14 -4.28 -5.74
C ARG A 47 20.86 -3.86 -4.30
N ARG A 48 20.61 -2.57 -4.10
CA ARG A 48 20.36 -2.02 -2.76
C ARG A 48 18.90 -1.69 -2.60
N MET A 49 18.35 -2.07 -1.45
CA MET A 49 17.01 -1.68 -1.05
C MET A 49 17.06 -0.75 0.15
N ASN A 50 16.20 0.25 0.15
CA ASN A 50 16.09 1.20 1.24
C ASN A 50 15.28 0.59 2.39
N LEU A 51 15.83 0.69 3.60
CA LEU A 51 15.21 0.28 4.85
C LEU A 51 15.31 1.42 5.85
N TYR A 52 14.22 1.78 6.48
CA TYR A 52 14.19 2.74 7.58
C TYR A 52 13.55 2.10 8.81
N CYS A 53 14.34 1.93 9.86
CA CYS A 53 13.89 1.41 11.13
C CYS A 53 14.12 2.44 12.24
N SER A 54 13.17 2.56 13.16
CA SER A 54 13.32 3.36 14.38
C SER A 54 12.61 2.69 15.55
N GLY A 55 12.89 3.19 16.77
CA GLY A 55 12.36 2.64 18.01
C GLY A 55 13.12 1.42 18.55
N PRO A 56 13.00 1.17 19.85
CA PRO A 56 13.56 0.00 20.55
C PRO A 56 12.53 -1.15 20.57
N GLY A 57 12.95 -2.38 20.83
CA GLY A 57 12.07 -3.50 21.11
C GLY A 57 12.55 -4.82 20.52
N ALA A 58 12.06 -5.93 21.07
CA ALA A 58 12.43 -7.29 20.67
C ALA A 58 11.62 -7.75 19.44
N THR A 59 10.35 -7.34 19.34
CA THR A 59 9.53 -7.61 18.14
C THR A 59 9.64 -6.43 17.19
N THR A 60 9.98 -6.71 15.92
CA THR A 60 10.02 -5.67 14.89
C THR A 60 8.72 -5.65 14.09
N VAL A 61 8.07 -4.49 14.02
CA VAL A 61 6.94 -4.25 13.10
C VAL A 61 7.50 -3.86 11.74
N VAL A 62 7.10 -4.56 10.68
CA VAL A 62 7.56 -4.32 9.30
C VAL A 62 6.37 -3.96 8.43
N PHE A 63 6.45 -2.81 7.74
CA PHE A 63 5.37 -2.26 6.94
C PHE A 63 5.66 -2.38 5.44
N ASP A 64 4.72 -2.94 4.67
CA ASP A 64 4.73 -2.96 3.21
C ASP A 64 3.62 -2.06 2.65
N ALA A 65 3.97 -1.20 1.69
CA ALA A 65 3.11 -0.20 1.10
C ALA A 65 2.17 -0.79 0.01
N PRO A 66 1.11 -0.08 -0.41
CA PRO A 66 0.29 -0.48 -1.54
C PRO A 66 1.07 -0.47 -2.86
N SER A 67 0.46 -1.00 -3.94
CA SER A 67 1.09 -1.00 -5.28
C SER A 67 1.49 0.40 -5.72
N GLY A 68 2.66 0.52 -6.32
CA GLY A 68 3.21 1.77 -6.83
C GLY A 68 3.65 2.76 -5.74
N ASP A 69 3.65 2.39 -4.46
CA ASP A 69 4.06 3.28 -3.38
C ASP A 69 5.25 2.70 -2.59
N ALA A 70 5.82 3.47 -1.70
CA ALA A 70 7.03 3.16 -0.97
C ALA A 70 6.87 3.37 0.54
N GLY A 71 7.92 3.08 1.30
CA GLY A 71 7.89 3.14 2.76
C GLY A 71 7.43 4.47 3.35
N TRP A 72 7.59 5.57 2.63
CA TRP A 72 7.08 6.88 3.06
C TRP A 72 5.56 6.93 3.24
N ASN A 73 4.81 6.03 2.60
CA ASN A 73 3.36 5.97 2.73
C ASN A 73 2.92 5.77 4.21
N TRP A 74 3.79 5.18 5.02
CA TRP A 74 3.57 4.90 6.43
C TRP A 74 3.99 6.03 7.39
N PHE A 75 4.33 7.22 6.90
CA PHE A 75 4.92 8.31 7.69
C PHE A 75 4.04 8.79 8.86
N LYS A 76 2.72 8.59 8.79
CA LYS A 76 1.79 8.93 9.89
C LYS A 76 1.68 7.83 10.95
N VAL A 77 2.05 6.59 10.62
CA VAL A 77 1.84 5.40 11.46
C VAL A 77 3.16 4.91 12.07
N GLN A 78 4.18 4.70 11.23
CA GLN A 78 5.44 4.09 11.66
C GLN A 78 6.10 4.83 12.85
N PRO A 79 6.17 6.18 12.90
CA PRO A 79 6.81 6.88 14.03
C PRO A 79 6.06 6.70 15.35
N VAL A 80 4.73 6.57 15.30
CA VAL A 80 3.90 6.33 16.49
C VAL A 80 4.12 4.91 16.98
N VAL A 81 4.12 3.91 16.10
CA VAL A 81 4.44 2.51 16.45
C VAL A 81 5.87 2.41 16.97
N ALA A 82 6.81 3.16 16.40
CA ALA A 82 8.21 3.18 16.81
C ALA A 82 8.44 3.70 18.24
N SER A 83 7.49 4.45 18.81
CA SER A 83 7.56 4.83 20.22
C SER A 83 7.24 3.67 21.18
N HIS A 84 6.68 2.57 20.67
CA HIS A 84 6.29 1.39 21.47
C HIS A 84 7.17 0.16 21.21
N THR A 85 7.67 0.00 20.00
CA THR A 85 8.54 -1.11 19.59
C THR A 85 9.38 -0.72 18.38
N ARG A 86 10.32 -1.58 17.97
CA ARG A 86 11.05 -1.34 16.70
C ARG A 86 10.09 -1.42 15.52
N ALA A 87 10.10 -0.41 14.66
CA ALA A 87 9.22 -0.29 13.50
C ALA A 87 10.02 0.07 12.24
N CYS A 88 9.86 -0.73 11.19
CA CYS A 88 10.60 -0.61 9.94
C CYS A 88 9.66 -0.44 8.75
N VAL A 89 9.99 0.49 7.87
CA VAL A 89 9.43 0.56 6.52
C VAL A 89 10.53 0.27 5.51
N PHE A 90 10.17 -0.23 4.35
CA PHE A 90 11.12 -0.46 3.26
C PHE A 90 10.53 -0.02 1.92
N ASP A 91 11.40 0.19 0.95
CA ASP A 91 11.00 0.45 -0.42
C ASP A 91 11.24 -0.81 -1.25
N ARG A 92 10.19 -1.31 -1.90
CA ARG A 92 10.33 -2.43 -2.86
C ARG A 92 11.28 -2.03 -3.99
N ALA A 93 11.90 -3.01 -4.63
CA ALA A 93 12.80 -2.79 -5.75
C ALA A 93 12.14 -1.93 -6.85
N GLY A 94 12.82 -0.87 -7.28
CA GLY A 94 12.35 0.09 -8.29
C GLY A 94 11.46 1.21 -7.77
N LEU A 95 11.02 1.14 -6.52
CA LEU A 95 10.22 2.17 -5.85
C LEU A 95 11.05 2.95 -4.83
N GLY A 96 10.55 4.10 -4.41
CA GLY A 96 11.18 4.93 -3.40
C GLY A 96 12.63 5.26 -3.72
N PHE A 97 13.51 4.90 -2.79
CA PHE A 97 14.96 5.07 -2.89
C PHE A 97 15.71 3.78 -3.23
N SER A 98 14.99 2.67 -3.45
CA SER A 98 15.58 1.39 -3.82
C SER A 98 16.09 1.37 -5.27
N ASP A 99 17.12 0.57 -5.52
CA ASP A 99 17.64 0.31 -6.87
C ASP A 99 16.55 -0.38 -7.74
N PRO A 100 16.62 -0.29 -9.07
CA PRO A 100 15.65 -0.90 -9.98
C PRO A 100 15.45 -2.39 -9.76
N ALA A 101 14.22 -2.87 -9.96
CA ALA A 101 13.91 -4.29 -9.94
C ALA A 101 14.62 -5.03 -11.08
N ARG A 102 15.11 -6.23 -10.81
CA ARG A 102 15.74 -7.14 -11.80
C ARG A 102 14.80 -8.27 -12.23
N ARG A 103 13.67 -8.38 -11.57
CA ARG A 103 12.58 -9.34 -11.80
C ARG A 103 11.26 -8.68 -11.40
N PRO A 104 10.11 -9.13 -11.91
CA PRO A 104 8.81 -8.57 -11.53
C PRO A 104 8.59 -8.62 -10.01
N ASN A 105 7.97 -7.58 -9.45
CA ASN A 105 7.58 -7.50 -8.05
C ASN A 105 6.33 -8.35 -7.77
N THR A 106 6.38 -9.65 -8.04
CA THR A 106 5.34 -10.59 -7.58
C THR A 106 5.43 -10.75 -6.07
N SER A 107 4.35 -11.16 -5.41
CA SER A 107 4.33 -11.29 -3.96
C SER A 107 5.39 -12.26 -3.42
N GLU A 108 5.70 -13.36 -4.11
CA GLU A 108 6.81 -14.24 -3.71
C GLU A 108 8.18 -13.58 -3.85
N ASN A 109 8.39 -12.84 -4.96
CA ASN A 109 9.65 -12.13 -5.17
C ASN A 109 9.85 -11.02 -4.13
N VAL A 110 8.78 -10.30 -3.78
CA VAL A 110 8.82 -9.25 -2.74
C VAL A 110 9.09 -9.88 -1.37
N ALA A 111 8.43 -10.98 -1.02
CA ALA A 111 8.65 -11.67 0.25
C ALA A 111 10.08 -12.19 0.37
N GLU A 112 10.65 -12.75 -0.70
CA GLU A 112 12.06 -13.19 -0.73
C GLU A 112 13.04 -12.02 -0.59
N ASP A 113 12.80 -10.92 -1.32
CA ASP A 113 13.64 -9.72 -1.25
C ASP A 113 13.58 -9.09 0.14
N LEU A 114 12.40 -9.02 0.75
CA LEU A 114 12.22 -8.52 2.11
C LEU A 114 12.95 -9.39 3.14
N HIS A 115 12.86 -10.72 3.01
CA HIS A 115 13.59 -11.63 3.91
C HIS A 115 15.10 -11.44 3.81
N LYS A 116 15.64 -11.33 2.58
CA LYS A 116 17.06 -11.00 2.35
C LYS A 116 17.44 -9.63 2.91
N LEU A 117 16.56 -8.63 2.72
CA LEU A 117 16.76 -7.27 3.22
C LEU A 117 16.89 -7.25 4.74
N LEU A 118 15.94 -7.86 5.43
CA LEU A 118 15.92 -7.91 6.90
C LEU A 118 17.14 -8.65 7.43
N GLY A 119 17.49 -9.79 6.84
CA GLY A 119 18.69 -10.57 7.20
C GLY A 119 19.98 -9.79 6.99
N ALA A 120 20.18 -9.18 5.82
CA ALA A 120 21.36 -8.40 5.49
C ALA A 120 21.49 -7.12 6.32
N ALA A 121 20.37 -6.54 6.75
CA ALA A 121 20.32 -5.39 7.65
C ALA A 121 20.52 -5.75 9.13
N GLY A 122 20.63 -7.04 9.46
CA GLY A 122 20.72 -7.51 10.86
C GLY A 122 19.44 -7.30 11.67
N VAL A 123 18.29 -7.15 11.01
CA VAL A 123 16.98 -7.06 11.66
C VAL A 123 16.49 -8.48 11.91
N LYS A 124 16.49 -8.87 13.18
CA LYS A 124 16.16 -10.25 13.58
C LYS A 124 14.66 -10.43 13.85
N PRO A 125 14.09 -11.63 13.57
CA PRO A 125 12.75 -11.97 14.04
C PRO A 125 12.67 -12.00 15.58
N PRO A 126 11.45 -11.96 16.18
CA PRO A 126 10.18 -12.13 15.51
C PRO A 126 9.65 -10.83 14.87
N TYR A 127 8.84 -11.00 13.80
CA TYR A 127 8.22 -9.89 13.09
C TYR A 127 6.70 -9.85 13.32
N LEU A 128 6.16 -8.63 13.43
CA LEU A 128 4.75 -8.34 13.18
C LEU A 128 4.68 -7.67 11.82
N MET A 129 4.00 -8.32 10.87
CA MET A 129 3.95 -7.84 9.49
C MET A 129 2.68 -7.00 9.26
N VAL A 130 2.83 -5.85 8.63
CA VAL A 130 1.75 -4.91 8.32
C VAL A 130 1.76 -4.63 6.83
N GLY A 131 0.63 -4.80 6.13
CA GLY A 131 0.58 -4.56 4.69
C GLY A 131 -0.74 -3.94 4.25
N ASN A 132 -0.68 -2.96 3.33
CA ASN A 132 -1.86 -2.39 2.69
C ASN A 132 -1.98 -2.86 1.24
N SER A 133 -3.20 -3.25 0.81
CA SER A 133 -3.49 -3.63 -0.58
C SER A 133 -2.57 -4.75 -1.07
N LEU A 134 -1.79 -4.55 -2.14
CA LEU A 134 -0.76 -5.47 -2.61
C LEU A 134 0.27 -5.81 -1.50
N GLY A 135 0.65 -4.81 -0.67
CA GLY A 135 1.49 -5.06 0.50
C GLY A 135 0.85 -6.06 1.47
N GLY A 136 -0.48 -6.08 1.56
CA GLY A 136 -1.22 -7.08 2.33
C GLY A 136 -1.07 -8.50 1.77
N ALA A 137 -1.07 -8.68 0.44
CA ALA A 137 -0.74 -9.97 -0.19
C ALA A 137 0.72 -10.38 0.07
N ASN A 138 1.66 -9.44 -0.08
CA ASN A 138 3.08 -9.68 0.11
C ASN A 138 3.40 -10.17 1.53
N VAL A 139 2.83 -9.55 2.56
CA VAL A 139 3.06 -9.95 3.95
C VAL A 139 2.35 -11.26 4.32
N GLN A 140 1.22 -11.60 3.69
CA GLN A 140 0.62 -12.93 3.80
C GLN A 140 1.55 -13.99 3.21
N VAL A 141 2.09 -13.75 2.00
CA VAL A 141 3.06 -14.66 1.36
C VAL A 141 4.32 -14.78 2.22
N PHE A 142 4.81 -13.68 2.81
CA PHE A 142 5.94 -13.72 3.75
C PHE A 142 5.62 -14.63 4.95
N ALA A 143 4.46 -14.50 5.56
CA ALA A 143 4.06 -15.32 6.70
C ALA A 143 3.90 -16.81 6.33
N TYR A 144 3.46 -17.12 5.13
CA TYR A 144 3.40 -18.49 4.63
C TYR A 144 4.79 -19.10 4.38
N ARG A 145 5.73 -18.32 3.89
CA ARG A 145 7.09 -18.81 3.57
C ARG A 145 8.00 -18.88 4.78
N TYR A 146 7.83 -17.96 5.74
CA TYR A 146 8.67 -17.83 6.93
C TYR A 146 7.84 -17.85 8.22
N PRO A 147 7.00 -18.87 8.46
CA PRO A 147 6.04 -18.87 9.56
C PRO A 147 6.69 -18.83 10.95
N ALA A 148 7.91 -19.37 11.10
CA ALA A 148 8.64 -19.31 12.37
C ALA A 148 9.13 -17.90 12.74
N GLU A 149 9.16 -16.98 11.78
CA GLU A 149 9.66 -15.62 11.96
C GLU A 149 8.53 -14.61 12.24
N VAL A 150 7.25 -14.98 11.98
CA VAL A 150 6.10 -14.07 12.09
C VAL A 150 5.29 -14.37 13.35
N LYS A 151 5.00 -13.32 14.12
CA LYS A 151 4.23 -13.39 15.37
C LYS A 151 2.86 -12.74 15.28
N GLY A 152 2.54 -12.05 14.19
CA GLY A 152 1.23 -11.45 13.97
C GLY A 152 1.13 -10.76 12.62
N LEU A 153 -0.11 -10.56 12.15
CA LEU A 153 -0.43 -9.85 10.92
C LEU A 153 -1.44 -8.74 11.18
N VAL A 154 -1.16 -7.54 10.66
CA VAL A 154 -2.15 -6.48 10.50
C VAL A 154 -2.31 -6.20 9.01
N LEU A 155 -3.47 -6.52 8.49
CA LEU A 155 -3.78 -6.44 7.06
C LEU A 155 -4.73 -5.27 6.83
N VAL A 156 -4.26 -4.25 6.12
CA VAL A 156 -4.98 -2.99 5.90
C VAL A 156 -5.53 -2.99 4.50
N GLU A 157 -6.84 -3.21 4.32
CA GLU A 157 -7.45 -3.36 2.99
C GLU A 157 -6.65 -4.33 2.11
N PRO A 158 -6.36 -5.55 2.59
CA PRO A 158 -5.43 -6.43 1.90
C PRO A 158 -6.01 -6.98 0.62
N GLN A 159 -5.18 -7.15 -0.40
CA GLN A 159 -5.52 -7.95 -1.58
C GLN A 159 -5.75 -9.41 -1.21
N HIS A 160 -6.78 -10.00 -1.83
CA HIS A 160 -7.13 -11.41 -1.75
C HIS A 160 -6.91 -12.07 -3.11
N GLU A 161 -6.57 -13.34 -3.14
CA GLU A 161 -6.27 -14.08 -4.38
C GLU A 161 -7.42 -14.17 -5.40
N ASP A 162 -8.65 -13.92 -4.96
CA ASP A 162 -9.83 -13.88 -5.82
C ASP A 162 -10.47 -12.49 -5.90
N GLU A 163 -9.82 -11.45 -5.34
CA GLU A 163 -10.39 -10.10 -5.24
C GLU A 163 -10.83 -9.58 -6.61
N THR A 164 -9.93 -9.60 -7.59
CA THR A 164 -10.21 -9.06 -8.92
C THR A 164 -11.42 -9.75 -9.55
N SER A 165 -11.49 -11.08 -9.50
CA SER A 165 -12.58 -11.84 -10.14
C SER A 165 -13.92 -11.64 -9.42
N ARG A 166 -13.91 -11.61 -8.09
CA ARG A 166 -15.13 -11.49 -7.27
C ARG A 166 -15.70 -10.08 -7.33
N LEU A 167 -14.85 -9.05 -7.20
CA LEU A 167 -15.29 -7.65 -7.31
C LEU A 167 -15.70 -7.30 -8.76
N ASP A 168 -15.06 -7.89 -9.78
CA ASP A 168 -15.48 -7.69 -11.16
C ASP A 168 -16.85 -8.31 -11.43
N ALA A 169 -17.10 -9.51 -10.92
CA ALA A 169 -18.42 -10.13 -10.97
C ALA A 169 -19.49 -9.29 -10.24
N ALA A 170 -19.20 -8.82 -9.01
CA ALA A 170 -20.09 -7.96 -8.24
C ALA A 170 -20.38 -6.61 -8.93
N SER A 171 -19.40 -6.10 -9.68
CA SER A 171 -19.53 -4.86 -10.45
C SER A 171 -20.05 -5.04 -11.87
N GLN A 172 -20.42 -6.26 -12.27
CA GLN A 172 -20.88 -6.61 -13.63
C GLN A 172 -19.86 -6.21 -14.72
N GLY A 173 -18.57 -6.50 -14.50
CA GLY A 173 -17.49 -6.22 -15.44
C GLY A 173 -16.97 -4.77 -15.43
N ASN A 174 -17.43 -3.91 -14.50
CA ASN A 174 -16.96 -2.53 -14.46
C ASN A 174 -15.58 -2.39 -13.81
N LEU A 175 -15.18 -3.29 -12.91
CA LEU A 175 -13.85 -3.24 -12.30
C LEU A 175 -12.75 -3.44 -13.37
N ASN A 176 -12.92 -4.40 -14.27
CA ASN A 176 -11.97 -4.63 -15.37
C ASN A 176 -11.82 -3.40 -16.29
N LYS A 177 -12.89 -2.61 -16.48
CA LYS A 177 -12.80 -1.33 -17.22
C LYS A 177 -11.95 -0.31 -16.45
N VAL A 178 -12.14 -0.21 -15.13
CA VAL A 178 -11.31 0.66 -14.29
C VAL A 178 -9.84 0.22 -14.34
N TYR A 179 -9.58 -1.08 -14.28
CA TYR A 179 -8.22 -1.61 -14.37
C TYR A 179 -7.56 -1.32 -15.73
N ALA A 180 -8.29 -1.43 -16.82
CA ALA A 180 -7.80 -1.04 -18.14
C ALA A 180 -7.45 0.45 -18.19
N MET A 181 -8.28 1.33 -17.62
CA MET A 181 -7.99 2.77 -17.54
C MET A 181 -6.74 3.06 -16.71
N VAL A 182 -6.54 2.36 -15.59
CA VAL A 182 -5.32 2.50 -14.77
C VAL A 182 -4.08 2.07 -15.57
N ALA A 183 -4.16 0.97 -16.31
CA ALA A 183 -3.06 0.49 -17.15
C ALA A 183 -2.72 1.51 -18.26
N GLU A 184 -3.71 2.09 -18.93
CA GLU A 184 -3.53 3.16 -19.92
C GLU A 184 -2.89 4.40 -19.29
N GLN A 185 -3.36 4.81 -18.11
CA GLN A 185 -2.81 5.94 -17.38
C GLN A 185 -1.33 5.73 -17.00
N ASN A 186 -0.99 4.54 -16.50
CA ASN A 186 0.39 4.19 -16.15
C ASN A 186 1.31 4.24 -17.38
N ASN A 187 0.85 3.72 -18.53
CA ASN A 187 1.59 3.78 -19.80
C ASN A 187 1.76 5.22 -20.31
N TYR A 188 0.71 6.03 -20.22
CA TYR A 188 0.79 7.47 -20.52
C TYR A 188 1.85 8.16 -19.64
N CYS A 189 1.83 7.90 -18.34
CA CYS A 189 2.77 8.50 -17.40
C CYS A 189 4.22 8.01 -17.59
N LEU A 190 4.41 6.75 -17.98
CA LEU A 190 5.73 6.26 -18.40
C LEU A 190 6.26 7.01 -19.62
N ALA A 191 5.40 7.21 -20.64
CA ALA A 191 5.77 7.95 -21.84
C ALA A 191 6.10 9.43 -21.54
N ALA A 192 5.31 10.05 -20.68
CA ALA A 192 5.54 11.42 -20.21
C ALA A 192 6.84 11.54 -19.39
N ALA A 193 7.08 10.61 -18.47
CA ALA A 193 8.31 10.58 -17.68
C ALA A 193 9.58 10.41 -18.53
N ARG A 194 9.51 9.63 -19.61
CA ARG A 194 10.63 9.48 -20.58
C ARG A 194 10.96 10.78 -21.30
N LYS A 195 9.98 11.66 -21.50
CA LYS A 195 10.18 13.01 -22.09
C LYS A 195 10.60 14.04 -21.05
N GLY A 196 10.53 13.69 -19.75
CA GLY A 196 10.76 14.57 -18.63
C GLY A 196 9.48 15.29 -18.19
N LEU A 197 8.99 14.98 -17.01
CA LEU A 197 7.84 15.63 -16.39
C LEU A 197 8.26 17.01 -15.88
N LYS A 198 7.92 18.05 -16.64
CA LYS A 198 8.26 19.44 -16.28
C LYS A 198 7.41 19.91 -15.11
N PRO A 199 8.00 20.56 -14.09
CA PRO A 199 7.24 21.13 -12.98
C PRO A 199 6.12 22.06 -13.48
N GLY A 200 4.87 21.81 -12.99
CA GLY A 200 3.70 22.60 -13.35
C GLY A 200 3.08 22.26 -14.72
N SER A 201 3.64 21.31 -15.48
CA SER A 201 3.00 20.84 -16.72
C SER A 201 1.71 20.04 -16.45
N GLU A 202 0.88 19.91 -17.48
CA GLU A 202 -0.33 19.09 -17.41
C GLU A 202 0.00 17.62 -17.17
N GLU A 203 1.03 17.11 -17.84
CA GLU A 203 1.51 15.73 -17.66
C GLU A 203 1.95 15.48 -16.22
N GLN A 204 2.66 16.42 -15.59
CA GLN A 204 3.05 16.29 -14.20
C GLN A 204 1.83 16.28 -13.28
N ARG A 205 0.85 17.17 -13.50
CA ARG A 205 -0.39 17.17 -12.70
C ARG A 205 -1.18 15.89 -12.86
N ASN A 206 -1.29 15.38 -14.09
CA ASN A 206 -2.04 14.16 -14.38
C ASN A 206 -1.37 12.90 -13.84
N CYS A 207 -0.03 12.85 -13.80
CA CYS A 207 0.70 11.65 -13.39
C CYS A 207 1.07 11.65 -11.91
N ILE A 208 1.42 12.79 -11.34
CA ILE A 208 1.97 12.87 -9.98
C ILE A 208 1.04 13.66 -9.05
N GLY A 209 0.25 14.59 -9.59
CA GLY A 209 -0.57 15.49 -8.79
C GLY A 209 0.29 16.48 -7.97
N ASN A 210 -0.16 16.77 -6.76
CA ASN A 210 0.56 17.61 -5.81
C ASN A 210 0.90 16.84 -4.52
N PRO A 211 2.00 16.07 -4.47
CA PRO A 211 2.38 15.31 -3.29
C PRO A 211 2.52 16.15 -2.01
N ALA A 212 2.81 17.44 -2.13
CA ALA A 212 2.96 18.32 -0.97
C ALA A 212 1.66 18.49 -0.16
N GLU A 213 0.49 18.31 -0.79
CA GLU A 213 -0.80 18.36 -0.09
C GLU A 213 -0.96 17.20 0.89
N ASN A 214 -0.49 16.01 0.52
CA ASN A 214 -0.63 14.80 1.32
C ASN A 214 0.55 14.57 2.29
N TYR A 215 1.76 14.95 1.87
CA TYR A 215 3.01 14.61 2.55
C TYR A 215 3.74 15.82 3.16
N GLY A 216 3.23 17.05 2.94
CA GLY A 216 3.95 18.26 3.29
C GLY A 216 5.07 18.60 2.29
N PRO A 217 5.72 19.76 2.45
CA PRO A 217 6.64 20.29 1.42
C PRO A 217 7.88 19.41 1.21
N THR A 218 8.55 19.00 2.28
CA THR A 218 9.82 18.27 2.21
C THR A 218 9.64 16.85 1.66
N LEU A 219 8.77 16.07 2.28
CA LEU A 219 8.49 14.71 1.81
C LEU A 219 7.79 14.73 0.45
N GLY A 220 6.86 15.66 0.21
CA GLY A 220 6.20 15.83 -1.08
C GLY A 220 7.18 16.13 -2.22
N ALA A 221 8.26 16.88 -1.97
CA ALA A 221 9.32 17.10 -2.95
C ALA A 221 10.09 15.80 -3.26
N ALA A 222 10.40 14.99 -2.24
CA ALA A 222 11.06 13.69 -2.42
C ALA A 222 10.18 12.70 -3.20
N VAL A 223 8.89 12.59 -2.85
CA VAL A 223 7.90 11.77 -3.56
C VAL A 223 7.82 12.21 -5.02
N ARG A 224 7.69 13.51 -5.30
CA ARG A 224 7.66 14.05 -6.66
C ARG A 224 8.92 13.68 -7.44
N SER A 225 10.09 13.83 -6.83
CA SER A 225 11.36 13.47 -7.45
C SER A 225 11.43 11.98 -7.80
N ALA A 226 11.01 11.12 -6.89
CA ALA A 226 11.00 9.67 -7.10
C ALA A 226 10.01 9.26 -8.20
N THR A 227 8.79 9.78 -8.17
CA THR A 227 7.71 9.45 -9.11
C THR A 227 7.84 10.13 -10.47
N SER A 228 8.74 11.12 -10.62
CA SER A 228 9.08 11.70 -11.92
C SER A 228 9.99 10.80 -12.76
N ARG A 229 10.59 9.77 -12.19
CA ARG A 229 11.55 8.90 -12.89
C ARG A 229 10.84 7.86 -13.77
N PRO A 230 11.29 7.61 -15.02
CA PRO A 230 10.73 6.53 -15.84
C PRO A 230 10.83 5.15 -15.19
N ALA A 231 11.84 4.92 -14.34
CA ALA A 231 12.02 3.66 -13.63
C ALA A 231 10.85 3.38 -12.66
N TYR A 232 10.33 4.40 -11.98
CA TYR A 232 9.16 4.29 -11.12
C TYR A 232 7.93 3.76 -11.89
N TRP A 233 7.61 4.38 -13.03
CA TRP A 233 6.44 4.00 -13.83
C TRP A 233 6.57 2.60 -14.44
N ARG A 234 7.80 2.19 -14.84
CA ARG A 234 8.03 0.80 -15.23
C ARG A 234 7.71 -0.16 -14.10
N THR A 235 8.19 0.14 -12.90
CA THR A 235 7.92 -0.73 -11.74
C THR A 235 6.44 -0.73 -11.35
N ALA A 236 5.76 0.41 -11.41
CA ALA A 236 4.32 0.49 -11.15
C ALA A 236 3.50 -0.35 -12.17
N ILE A 237 3.89 -0.32 -13.46
CA ILE A 237 3.31 -1.17 -14.50
C ILE A 237 3.62 -2.64 -14.21
N ASP A 238 4.88 -2.98 -13.91
CA ASP A 238 5.30 -4.35 -13.63
C ASP A 238 4.54 -4.94 -12.42
N GLU A 239 4.32 -4.16 -11.36
CA GLU A 239 3.52 -4.59 -10.20
C GLU A 239 2.06 -4.84 -10.60
N TRP A 240 1.49 -3.95 -11.42
CA TRP A 240 0.11 -4.07 -11.90
C TRP A 240 -0.09 -5.30 -12.76
N ASP A 241 0.82 -5.55 -13.70
CA ASP A 241 0.81 -6.71 -14.59
C ASP A 241 1.05 -8.02 -13.81
N ALA A 242 1.79 -7.94 -12.71
CA ALA A 242 2.12 -9.08 -11.84
C ALA A 242 0.98 -9.47 -10.86
N ILE A 243 -0.11 -8.70 -10.76
CA ILE A 243 -1.22 -8.97 -9.81
C ILE A 243 -1.73 -10.40 -9.98
N LYS A 244 -2.04 -10.83 -11.21
CA LYS A 244 -2.54 -12.19 -11.46
C LYS A 244 -1.57 -13.27 -11.01
N VAL A 245 -0.27 -13.07 -11.21
CA VAL A 245 0.76 -14.00 -10.75
C VAL A 245 0.83 -14.01 -9.23
N SER A 246 0.75 -12.86 -8.59
CA SER A 246 0.70 -12.72 -7.14
C SER A 246 -0.52 -13.41 -6.53
N ASP A 247 -1.68 -13.27 -7.15
CA ASP A 247 -2.93 -13.94 -6.76
C ASP A 247 -2.79 -15.47 -6.85
N GLU A 248 -2.20 -15.99 -7.93
CA GLU A 248 -1.93 -17.42 -8.08
C GLU A 248 -0.93 -17.93 -7.03
N GLN A 249 0.11 -17.17 -6.71
CA GLN A 249 1.08 -17.49 -5.68
C GLN A 249 0.42 -17.54 -4.31
N LEU A 250 -0.40 -16.53 -3.97
CA LEU A 250 -1.14 -16.48 -2.72
C LEU A 250 -2.11 -17.65 -2.60
N ARG A 251 -2.86 -17.95 -3.67
CA ARG A 251 -3.80 -19.10 -3.72
C ARG A 251 -3.10 -20.44 -3.47
N LYS A 252 -1.93 -20.65 -4.09
CA LYS A 252 -1.13 -21.87 -3.91
C LYS A 252 -0.61 -22.04 -2.48
N LEU A 253 -0.29 -20.93 -1.82
CA LEU A 253 0.27 -20.92 -0.47
C LEU A 253 -0.81 -20.91 0.62
N ARG A 254 -2.06 -20.53 0.27
CA ARG A 254 -3.15 -20.33 1.22
C ARG A 254 -3.39 -21.58 2.07
N ARG A 255 -3.32 -21.39 3.36
CA ARG A 255 -3.60 -22.37 4.39
C ARG A 255 -3.96 -21.67 5.70
N PRO A 256 -4.55 -22.34 6.69
CA PRO A 256 -4.77 -21.73 7.99
C PRO A 256 -3.47 -21.19 8.60
N PHE A 257 -3.55 -20.01 9.21
CA PHE A 257 -2.48 -19.42 10.00
C PHE A 257 -2.39 -20.01 11.43
N GLY A 258 -3.28 -20.96 11.76
CA GLY A 258 -3.34 -21.52 13.11
C GLY A 258 -3.83 -20.51 14.13
N ASP A 259 -3.07 -20.32 15.19
CA ASP A 259 -3.36 -19.36 16.28
C ASP A 259 -2.59 -18.02 16.15
N LEU A 260 -2.00 -17.76 14.99
CA LEU A 260 -1.33 -16.49 14.72
C LEU A 260 -2.33 -15.32 14.87
N PRO A 261 -2.08 -14.29 15.70
CA PRO A 261 -2.94 -13.11 15.75
C PRO A 261 -3.02 -12.41 14.38
N VAL A 262 -4.22 -12.27 13.84
CA VAL A 262 -4.49 -11.61 12.55
C VAL A 262 -5.59 -10.58 12.74
N LEU A 263 -5.33 -9.32 12.37
CA LEU A 263 -6.33 -8.27 12.36
C LEU A 263 -6.43 -7.67 10.96
N VAL A 264 -7.61 -7.80 10.35
CA VAL A 264 -7.92 -7.23 9.04
C VAL A 264 -8.72 -5.95 9.22
N LEU A 265 -8.21 -4.85 8.70
CA LEU A 265 -8.92 -3.58 8.64
C LEU A 265 -9.55 -3.42 7.25
N THR A 266 -10.85 -3.13 7.24
CA THR A 266 -11.64 -2.92 6.02
C THR A 266 -12.12 -1.47 5.97
N ARG A 267 -12.09 -0.86 4.79
CA ARG A 267 -12.60 0.50 4.57
C ARG A 267 -14.06 0.63 4.93
N GLY A 268 -14.46 1.81 5.39
CA GLY A 268 -15.87 2.18 5.63
C GLY A 268 -16.44 3.10 4.55
N VAL A 269 -15.60 3.56 3.61
CA VAL A 269 -15.98 4.41 2.48
C VAL A 269 -15.50 3.78 1.18
N SER A 270 -16.42 3.53 0.27
CA SER A 270 -16.07 2.99 -1.05
C SER A 270 -15.25 3.99 -1.87
N PRO A 271 -14.19 3.55 -2.57
CA PRO A 271 -13.47 4.40 -3.52
C PRO A 271 -14.31 4.80 -4.73
N TYR A 272 -15.44 4.13 -4.95
CA TYR A 272 -16.41 4.42 -6.02
C TYR A 272 -17.62 5.23 -5.53
N ALA A 273 -17.60 5.71 -4.30
CA ALA A 273 -18.65 6.56 -3.76
C ALA A 273 -18.63 7.94 -4.46
N VAL A 274 -19.80 8.40 -4.88
CA VAL A 274 -19.95 9.75 -5.44
C VAL A 274 -20.41 10.69 -4.32
N PRO A 275 -19.63 11.72 -3.97
CA PRO A 275 -20.01 12.66 -2.92
C PRO A 275 -21.42 13.22 -3.11
N GLY A 276 -22.21 13.21 -2.04
CA GLY A 276 -23.59 13.75 -2.03
C GLY A 276 -24.63 12.90 -2.76
N LYS A 277 -24.26 11.70 -3.27
CA LYS A 277 -25.23 10.77 -3.87
C LYS A 277 -25.36 9.50 -3.04
N PRO A 278 -26.54 8.87 -3.03
CA PRO A 278 -26.70 7.54 -2.45
C PRO A 278 -25.78 6.52 -3.11
N GLN A 279 -25.34 5.53 -2.34
CA GLN A 279 -24.59 4.42 -2.87
C GLN A 279 -25.42 3.62 -3.88
N SER A 280 -24.87 3.38 -5.07
CA SER A 280 -25.54 2.55 -6.08
C SER A 280 -25.59 1.07 -5.66
N ALA A 281 -26.53 0.30 -6.22
CA ALA A 281 -26.63 -1.13 -5.95
C ALA A 281 -25.36 -1.89 -6.35
N LEU A 282 -24.71 -1.54 -7.46
CA LEU A 282 -23.45 -2.12 -7.88
C LEU A 282 -22.32 -1.82 -6.90
N ASN A 283 -22.24 -0.56 -6.47
CA ASN A 283 -21.22 -0.17 -5.50
C ASN A 283 -21.43 -0.90 -4.16
N LYS A 284 -22.70 -1.02 -3.73
CA LYS A 284 -23.02 -1.79 -2.53
C LYS A 284 -22.61 -3.26 -2.68
N ALA A 285 -22.88 -3.89 -3.80
CA ALA A 285 -22.52 -5.28 -4.05
C ALA A 285 -20.98 -5.48 -4.00
N MET A 286 -20.20 -4.55 -4.58
CA MET A 286 -18.74 -4.57 -4.48
C MET A 286 -18.25 -4.43 -3.04
N GLU A 287 -18.84 -3.53 -2.23
CA GLU A 287 -18.44 -3.36 -0.84
C GLU A 287 -18.83 -4.55 0.05
N ASP A 288 -20.00 -5.14 -0.19
CA ASP A 288 -20.43 -6.37 0.50
C ASP A 288 -19.45 -7.52 0.20
N GLU A 289 -19.00 -7.64 -1.05
CA GLU A 289 -18.02 -8.64 -1.48
C GLU A 289 -16.62 -8.35 -0.90
N ASN A 290 -16.17 -7.09 -0.90
CA ASN A 290 -14.92 -6.69 -0.26
C ASN A 290 -14.92 -7.04 1.24
N LEU A 291 -16.04 -6.81 1.91
CA LEU A 291 -16.21 -7.18 3.32
C LEU A 291 -16.14 -8.71 3.50
N ALA A 292 -16.74 -9.49 2.59
CA ALA A 292 -16.76 -10.95 2.65
C ALA A 292 -15.36 -11.53 2.51
N ILE A 293 -14.60 -11.12 1.49
CA ILE A 293 -13.22 -11.61 1.28
C ILE A 293 -12.29 -11.26 2.44
N HIS A 294 -12.44 -10.11 3.06
CA HIS A 294 -11.66 -9.74 4.25
C HIS A 294 -12.03 -10.59 5.48
N LYS A 295 -13.29 -11.00 5.62
CA LYS A 295 -13.70 -11.96 6.64
C LYS A 295 -13.07 -13.34 6.41
N GLU A 296 -12.98 -13.78 5.15
CA GLU A 296 -12.34 -15.03 4.79
C GLU A 296 -10.85 -15.02 5.13
N ILE A 297 -10.15 -13.91 4.89
CA ILE A 297 -8.75 -13.76 5.31
C ILE A 297 -8.64 -13.84 6.85
N ALA A 298 -9.48 -13.12 7.58
CA ALA A 298 -9.46 -13.16 9.04
C ALA A 298 -9.73 -14.57 9.58
N ALA A 299 -10.66 -15.31 8.96
CA ALA A 299 -11.04 -16.67 9.35
C ALA A 299 -9.92 -17.72 9.13
N LEU A 300 -8.83 -17.38 8.46
CA LEU A 300 -7.65 -18.26 8.36
C LEU A 300 -6.91 -18.42 9.69
N SER A 301 -7.18 -17.58 10.67
CA SER A 301 -6.63 -17.70 12.02
C SER A 301 -7.75 -17.93 13.04
N THR A 302 -7.51 -18.81 14.01
CA THR A 302 -8.42 -19.02 15.17
C THR A 302 -8.49 -17.78 16.07
N ARG A 303 -7.52 -16.86 15.94
CA ARG A 303 -7.48 -15.54 16.61
C ARG A 303 -7.69 -14.39 15.63
N GLY A 304 -8.19 -14.70 14.43
CA GLY A 304 -8.42 -13.71 13.40
C GLY A 304 -9.61 -12.80 13.70
N LYS A 305 -9.44 -11.52 13.45
CA LYS A 305 -10.47 -10.49 13.62
C LYS A 305 -10.56 -9.65 12.37
N GLN A 306 -11.76 -9.16 12.05
CA GLN A 306 -11.96 -8.14 11.03
C GLN A 306 -12.66 -6.93 11.63
N ARG A 307 -12.21 -5.74 11.25
CA ARG A 307 -12.77 -4.47 11.72
C ARG A 307 -12.99 -3.51 10.56
N VAL A 308 -14.21 -3.01 10.40
CA VAL A 308 -14.50 -1.89 9.50
C VAL A 308 -14.05 -0.59 10.15
N VAL A 309 -13.36 0.27 9.39
CA VAL A 309 -12.89 1.59 9.85
C VAL A 309 -13.79 2.69 9.25
N PRO A 310 -14.75 3.23 10.01
CA PRO A 310 -15.68 4.25 9.50
C PRO A 310 -14.95 5.49 9.01
N GLY A 311 -15.39 6.02 7.86
CA GLY A 311 -14.82 7.23 7.26
C GLY A 311 -13.43 7.09 6.68
N ALA A 312 -12.90 5.87 6.55
CA ALA A 312 -11.67 5.58 5.83
C ALA A 312 -11.96 4.98 4.46
N GLY A 313 -11.22 5.40 3.44
CA GLY A 313 -11.15 4.78 2.13
C GLY A 313 -10.11 3.66 2.08
N HIS A 314 -9.65 3.32 0.87
CA HIS A 314 -8.70 2.22 0.63
C HIS A 314 -7.35 2.42 1.34
N VAL A 315 -6.87 3.65 1.51
CA VAL A 315 -5.62 3.97 2.19
C VAL A 315 -5.90 4.36 3.64
N ILE A 316 -6.34 3.39 4.45
CA ILE A 316 -6.80 3.61 5.85
C ILE A 316 -5.76 4.36 6.69
N HIS A 317 -4.48 4.04 6.53
CA HIS A 317 -3.39 4.67 7.28
C HIS A 317 -3.13 6.14 6.90
N ALA A 318 -3.63 6.59 5.74
CA ALA A 318 -3.62 8.01 5.38
C ALA A 318 -4.81 8.75 6.01
N ASP A 319 -6.02 8.13 5.94
CA ASP A 319 -7.28 8.72 6.36
C ASP A 319 -7.49 8.65 7.88
N LYS A 320 -7.18 7.50 8.47
CA LYS A 320 -7.39 7.15 9.88
C LYS A 320 -6.13 6.48 10.46
N PRO A 321 -4.98 7.14 10.50
CA PRO A 321 -3.72 6.55 10.95
C PRO A 321 -3.81 5.91 12.34
N GLN A 322 -4.57 6.51 13.27
CA GLN A 322 -4.72 5.98 14.61
C GLN A 322 -5.40 4.60 14.63
N ALA A 323 -6.35 4.33 13.74
CA ALA A 323 -6.98 3.01 13.65
C ALA A 323 -5.96 1.91 13.29
N VAL A 324 -4.97 2.23 12.46
CA VAL A 324 -3.89 1.29 12.13
C VAL A 324 -2.90 1.16 13.28
N VAL A 325 -2.53 2.26 13.94
CA VAL A 325 -1.69 2.22 15.16
C VAL A 325 -2.33 1.33 16.22
N ASP A 326 -3.61 1.54 16.52
CA ASP A 326 -4.33 0.75 17.52
C ASP A 326 -4.36 -0.74 17.16
N ALA A 327 -4.58 -1.08 15.90
CA ALA A 327 -4.56 -2.45 15.40
C ALA A 327 -3.16 -3.10 15.56
N VAL A 328 -2.11 -2.37 15.23
CA VAL A 328 -0.73 -2.86 15.40
C VAL A 328 -0.41 -3.09 16.87
N LEU A 329 -0.78 -2.17 17.76
CA LEU A 329 -0.54 -2.32 19.20
C LEU A 329 -1.38 -3.45 19.82
N GLU A 330 -2.62 -3.66 19.35
CA GLU A 330 -3.46 -4.79 19.76
C GLU A 330 -2.79 -6.11 19.40
N VAL A 331 -2.40 -6.32 18.14
CA VAL A 331 -1.74 -7.54 17.68
C VAL A 331 -0.38 -7.72 18.36
N LEU A 332 0.39 -6.64 18.57
CA LEU A 332 1.67 -6.69 19.27
C LEU A 332 1.50 -7.19 20.73
N ASN A 333 0.42 -6.79 21.41
CA ASN A 333 0.12 -7.25 22.76
C ASN A 333 -0.36 -8.72 22.79
N GLU A 334 -1.08 -9.16 21.77
CA GLU A 334 -1.52 -10.54 21.63
C GLU A 334 -0.38 -11.51 21.25
N ALA A 335 0.68 -11.01 20.66
CA ALA A 335 1.83 -11.78 20.20
C ALA A 335 2.89 -12.04 21.28
N LYS A 336 2.69 -11.48 22.48
CA LYS A 336 3.52 -11.73 23.66
C LYS A 336 3.23 -13.12 24.21
#